data_cecfaa8860431bb2eb49cee92bc32c03
#
_entry.id   cecfaa8860431bb2eb49cee92bc32c03
#
_cell.length_a   1.000
_cell.length_b   1.000
_cell.length_c   1.000
_cell.angle_alpha   90.00
_cell.angle_beta   90.00
_cell.angle_gamma   90.00
#
_symmetry.space_group_name_H-M   'P 1'
#
loop_
_entity.id
_entity.type
_entity.pdbx_description
1 polymer ?
#
loop_
_entity_poly.entity_id
_entity_poly.type
_entity_poly.pdbx_seq_one_letter_code
_entity_poly.pdbx_strand_id
1 'polypeptide(L)'
;MPRRPTRESNSSTDRNPGILGGSNRDYDGDLFGFSGDQVGEPASQHAEQDSAAPTLGTDGDQLTSDSSAAGTAPLRVVLVDAHSLIYQLFHALPPMTSPAGAPVAAVHGFVGDMLELITRKSPTHLICAFDKSEITFRNQLYDQYKAHRESMPEELRQQIPPIREVIQAMGIGVMECGGFEADDILATVAKQVEARGGTCLIVTADKDCRQLITDRVHLYNIRKNLEMTAVELMADWGIRPDQVVDYQAMVGDPVDNVPGIPLVGPKLAQQLLEQFGDLQTVLNNADNVSGTKRKENIKAGRERAELSRTLVKLRDDVPCETPWEQSLMHADLPKLTAILDGFGFRRLRTRIDEVFGRTGMAMAQPTATDFQQYQSITDLAMLESLVQRLSTHSEIAIDTETTGTDPRSSDLVGISIAWTPGQAAYIPILAPPSDPQLDRDAVINRLRPILENPGIAKIGHNIKFDLIVLRSAGANVRGPLIDTMVADYLIDPGRRNHTLDDLALRYLNEKTTGIKELIGSGKNEITMDRVPLAIISNYACEDVDVPIRIVPLARQTLASLELEGLFRDLEMPLIEVLAEMEFNGIRVDVEHLASMSSLFADRIERLRAEIFTAAGGEFNL
;
A
#
# COMPACT_ATOMS: atom_id res chain seq x y z
N MET A 1 16.21 61.21 9.23
CA MET A 1 16.45 61.87 10.56
C MET A 1 15.12 62.34 11.11
N PRO A 2 14.82 62.23 12.41
CA PRO A 2 15.68 61.88 13.55
C PRO A 2 15.16 60.63 14.36
N ARG A 3 16.08 59.94 14.93
CA ARG A 3 16.58 59.72 16.31
C ARG A 3 15.86 58.64 17.14
N ARG A 4 16.68 57.64 17.50
CA ARG A 4 16.54 56.75 18.68
C ARG A 4 16.64 57.55 20.00
N PRO A 5 16.14 57.00 21.12
CA PRO A 5 17.04 56.71 22.25
C PRO A 5 16.85 55.27 22.76
N THR A 6 17.89 54.55 23.03
CA THR A 6 18.74 54.25 24.19
C THR A 6 18.06 53.59 25.40
N ARG A 7 18.56 52.37 25.64
CA ARG A 7 18.74 51.55 26.83
C ARG A 7 18.43 52.22 28.20
N GLU A 8 17.78 51.42 29.05
CA GLU A 8 18.26 51.23 30.43
C GLU A 8 17.97 49.83 30.93
N SER A 9 18.94 49.28 31.63
CA SER A 9 19.03 48.02 32.33
C SER A 9 18.36 48.15 33.72
N ASN A 10 17.68 47.09 34.19
CA ASN A 10 17.84 46.71 35.60
C ASN A 10 17.52 45.23 35.84
N SER A 11 18.38 44.68 36.63
CA SER A 11 18.49 43.39 37.25
C SER A 11 17.44 43.13 38.33
N SER A 12 16.95 41.93 38.52
CA SER A 12 17.21 41.11 39.72
C SER A 12 16.22 39.94 39.87
N THR A 13 16.82 38.77 40.00
CA THR A 13 16.58 37.73 41.00
C THR A 13 15.28 36.92 41.06
N ASP A 14 15.56 35.61 40.90
CA ASP A 14 15.05 34.49 41.72
C ASP A 14 13.63 33.94 41.52
N ARG A 15 13.56 32.75 41.03
CA ARG A 15 13.14 31.46 41.63
C ARG A 15 12.54 30.51 40.59
N ASN A 16 13.28 29.49 40.32
CA ASN A 16 12.75 28.16 39.93
C ASN A 16 12.03 27.58 41.18
N PRO A 17 10.97 26.78 41.09
CA PRO A 17 11.10 25.41 40.58
C PRO A 17 9.81 24.86 39.90
N GLY A 18 9.97 23.78 39.16
CA GLY A 18 8.83 22.93 38.81
C GLY A 18 9.06 22.07 37.57
N ILE A 19 9.81 21.04 37.77
CA ILE A 19 9.91 19.83 36.95
C ILE A 19 8.52 19.21 36.75
N LEU A 20 8.12 18.91 35.54
CA LEU A 20 7.39 17.69 35.21
C LEU A 20 7.72 17.31 33.77
N GLY A 21 8.51 16.22 33.66
CA GLY A 21 8.81 15.58 32.42
C GLY A 21 7.59 14.85 31.90
N GLY A 22 7.25 15.13 30.67
CA GLY A 22 6.35 14.33 29.85
C GLY A 22 7.20 13.48 28.91
N SER A 23 7.24 12.19 29.16
CA SER A 23 7.89 11.21 28.32
C SER A 23 7.18 11.13 26.98
N ASN A 24 7.89 11.44 25.90
CA ASN A 24 7.56 10.95 24.57
C ASN A 24 7.63 9.42 24.61
N ARG A 25 6.50 8.77 24.57
CA ARG A 25 6.40 7.37 24.17
C ARG A 25 6.10 7.38 22.69
N ASP A 26 7.07 6.92 21.93
CA ASP A 26 6.91 6.52 20.54
C ASP A 26 5.80 5.47 20.48
N TYR A 27 4.68 5.85 19.88
CA TYR A 27 3.63 4.93 19.49
C TYR A 27 4.02 4.35 18.12
N ASP A 28 4.86 3.33 18.12
CA ASP A 28 4.92 2.35 17.05
C ASP A 28 3.70 1.44 17.20
N GLY A 29 2.59 1.89 16.63
CA GLY A 29 1.36 1.14 16.55
C GLY A 29 1.39 0.21 15.34
N ASP A 30 2.06 -0.92 15.47
CA ASP A 30 1.90 -2.03 14.53
C ASP A 30 0.54 -2.70 14.80
N LEU A 31 -0.51 -2.18 14.14
CA LEU A 31 -1.89 -2.70 14.26
C LEU A 31 -2.07 -4.05 13.55
N PHE A 32 -1.03 -4.52 12.85
CA PHE A 32 -0.97 -5.83 12.21
C PHE A 32 0.37 -6.47 12.58
N GLY A 33 0.34 -7.35 13.57
CA GLY A 33 1.51 -8.10 14.00
C GLY A 33 2.01 -9.06 12.91
N PHE A 34 2.90 -8.60 12.07
CA PHE A 34 3.77 -9.42 11.25
C PHE A 34 5.14 -9.47 11.91
N SER A 35 5.31 -10.36 12.88
CA SER A 35 6.65 -10.72 13.34
C SER A 35 7.16 -11.86 12.47
N GLY A 36 8.12 -11.56 11.59
CA GLY A 36 8.90 -12.59 10.93
C GLY A 36 9.80 -13.27 11.93
N ASP A 37 9.47 -14.49 12.29
CA ASP A 37 10.39 -15.43 12.92
C ASP A 37 10.23 -16.82 12.28
N GLN A 38 11.37 -17.33 11.93
CA GLN A 38 11.79 -18.54 11.29
C GLN A 38 10.95 -19.80 11.56
N VAL A 39 10.59 -20.50 10.49
CA VAL A 39 10.24 -21.92 10.56
C VAL A 39 11.13 -22.70 9.59
N GLY A 40 11.81 -23.70 10.12
CA GLY A 40 12.69 -24.59 9.40
C GLY A 40 11.92 -25.59 8.54
N GLU A 41 12.57 -26.04 7.49
CA GLU A 41 12.14 -27.04 6.52
C GLU A 41 11.81 -28.39 7.15
N PRO A 42 10.99 -29.19 6.47
CA PRO A 42 11.32 -30.59 6.28
C PRO A 42 11.38 -31.02 4.81
N ALA A 43 12.27 -31.97 4.60
CA ALA A 43 12.76 -32.53 3.37
C ALA A 43 11.70 -33.17 2.48
N SER A 44 12.02 -33.10 1.17
CA SER A 44 11.41 -33.75 0.03
C SER A 44 11.45 -35.29 0.09
N GLN A 45 10.41 -35.96 -0.40
CA GLN A 45 10.54 -37.23 -1.12
C GLN A 45 9.52 -37.32 -2.28
N HIS A 46 10.05 -37.79 -3.39
CA HIS A 46 9.45 -38.01 -4.69
C HIS A 46 8.29 -39.01 -4.71
N ALA A 47 7.33 -38.80 -5.61
CA ALA A 47 6.76 -39.89 -6.42
C ALA A 47 6.12 -39.34 -7.71
N GLU A 48 6.72 -39.71 -8.84
CA GLU A 48 6.12 -39.66 -10.18
C GLU A 48 4.94 -40.62 -10.26
N GLN A 49 3.86 -40.24 -10.96
CA GLN A 49 3.07 -41.20 -11.71
C GLN A 49 2.26 -40.51 -12.83
N ASP A 50 2.48 -41.04 -14.03
CA ASP A 50 1.77 -40.87 -15.29
C ASP A 50 0.26 -41.10 -15.20
N SER A 51 -0.54 -40.34 -16.00
CA SER A 51 -1.51 -40.95 -16.92
C SER A 51 -2.33 -39.94 -17.73
N ALA A 52 -2.16 -40.05 -19.04
CA ALA A 52 -3.14 -40.14 -20.11
C ALA A 52 -4.35 -39.17 -20.16
N ALA A 53 -4.36 -38.41 -21.26
CA ALA A 53 -5.53 -37.71 -21.81
C ALA A 53 -6.53 -38.73 -22.43
N PRO A 54 -7.81 -38.39 -22.49
CA PRO A 54 -8.70 -38.98 -23.50
C PRO A 54 -9.20 -37.92 -24.51
N THR A 55 -9.29 -38.44 -25.70
CA THR A 55 -9.70 -37.91 -26.99
C THR A 55 -11.16 -37.49 -27.09
N LEU A 56 -11.38 -36.50 -27.95
CA LEU A 56 -12.63 -35.98 -28.49
C LEU A 56 -13.58 -37.04 -29.05
N GLY A 57 -14.86 -36.89 -28.71
CA GLY A 57 -15.98 -37.45 -29.46
C GLY A 57 -16.89 -36.32 -29.93
N THR A 58 -17.05 -36.26 -31.26
CA THR A 58 -18.01 -35.42 -31.96
C THR A 58 -19.38 -36.06 -31.91
N ASP A 59 -20.40 -35.34 -31.44
CA ASP A 59 -21.76 -35.51 -31.93
C ASP A 59 -22.50 -34.19 -31.86
N GLY A 60 -23.05 -33.83 -33.03
CA GLY A 60 -23.88 -32.64 -33.17
C GLY A 60 -25.31 -32.92 -32.73
N ASP A 61 -25.88 -31.94 -32.04
CA ASP A 61 -27.34 -31.80 -32.01
C ASP A 61 -27.72 -30.31 -31.97
N GLN A 62 -28.61 -29.98 -32.91
CA GLN A 62 -29.24 -28.69 -33.09
C GLN A 62 -30.18 -28.45 -31.91
N LEU A 63 -29.99 -27.34 -31.20
CA LEU A 63 -31.04 -26.79 -30.34
C LEU A 63 -31.26 -25.31 -30.61
N THR A 64 -32.44 -25.09 -31.02
CA THR A 64 -33.26 -23.90 -31.20
C THR A 64 -32.83 -22.66 -30.39
N SER A 65 -32.73 -21.56 -31.14
CA SER A 65 -32.69 -20.18 -30.67
C SER A 65 -33.87 -19.86 -29.74
N ASP A 66 -33.58 -19.61 -28.46
CA ASP A 66 -34.42 -18.81 -27.60
C ASP A 66 -33.67 -17.54 -27.19
N SER A 67 -34.08 -16.44 -27.82
CA SER A 67 -33.62 -15.11 -27.56
C SER A 67 -34.38 -14.53 -26.36
N SER A 68 -33.80 -14.55 -25.16
CA SER A 68 -34.06 -13.55 -24.12
C SER A 68 -33.32 -13.89 -22.82
N ALA A 69 -32.05 -13.49 -22.72
CA ALA A 69 -31.43 -13.20 -21.44
C ALA A 69 -30.34 -12.14 -21.70
N ALA A 70 -30.70 -10.89 -21.53
CA ALA A 70 -29.72 -9.85 -21.30
C ALA A 70 -28.93 -10.25 -20.04
N GLY A 71 -27.69 -10.70 -20.22
CA GLY A 71 -26.81 -11.13 -19.12
C GLY A 71 -26.57 -9.94 -18.21
N THR A 72 -27.23 -9.91 -17.04
CA THR A 72 -26.89 -8.98 -15.97
C THR A 72 -25.46 -9.26 -15.55
N ALA A 73 -24.61 -8.23 -15.58
CA ALA A 73 -23.24 -8.32 -15.12
C ALA A 73 -23.21 -8.94 -13.69
N PRO A 74 -22.23 -9.78 -13.37
CA PRO A 74 -22.15 -10.42 -12.06
C PRO A 74 -22.12 -9.36 -10.95
N LEU A 75 -22.89 -9.58 -9.87
CA LEU A 75 -22.98 -8.69 -8.72
C LEU A 75 -21.61 -8.63 -8.02
N ARG A 76 -20.99 -7.46 -8.02
CA ARG A 76 -19.71 -7.18 -7.35
C ARG A 76 -19.92 -6.02 -6.39
N VAL A 77 -19.88 -6.28 -5.11
CA VAL A 77 -20.15 -5.28 -4.07
C VAL A 77 -18.87 -4.94 -3.32
N VAL A 78 -18.59 -3.65 -3.18
CA VAL A 78 -17.57 -3.15 -2.25
C VAL A 78 -18.26 -2.57 -1.04
N LEU A 79 -17.90 -3.07 0.14
CA LEU A 79 -18.35 -2.58 1.43
C LEU A 79 -17.21 -1.86 2.13
N VAL A 80 -17.47 -0.69 2.67
CA VAL A 80 -16.45 0.13 3.35
C VAL A 80 -16.84 0.32 4.81
N ASP A 81 -15.93 -0.06 5.71
CA ASP A 81 -15.94 0.37 7.09
C ASP A 81 -15.53 1.84 7.14
N ALA A 82 -16.53 2.73 7.16
CA ALA A 82 -16.30 4.15 6.99
C ALA A 82 -15.52 4.76 8.15
N HIS A 83 -15.86 4.41 9.40
CA HIS A 83 -15.18 4.97 10.56
C HIS A 83 -13.72 4.54 10.63
N SER A 84 -13.42 3.26 10.46
CA SER A 84 -12.04 2.75 10.42
C SER A 84 -11.20 3.48 9.37
N LEU A 85 -11.74 3.63 8.14
CA LEU A 85 -11.03 4.31 7.05
C LEU A 85 -10.83 5.81 7.34
N ILE A 86 -11.85 6.50 7.86
CA ILE A 86 -11.80 7.92 8.20
C ILE A 86 -10.77 8.19 9.30
N TYR A 87 -10.72 7.36 10.35
CA TYR A 87 -9.72 7.46 11.41
C TYR A 87 -8.30 7.28 10.87
N GLN A 88 -8.07 6.29 10.01
CA GLN A 88 -6.77 6.08 9.38
C GLN A 88 -6.32 7.30 8.57
N LEU A 89 -7.24 7.92 7.81
CA LEU A 89 -6.96 9.13 7.03
C LEU A 89 -6.64 10.34 7.91
N PHE A 90 -7.41 10.54 8.97
CA PHE A 90 -7.21 11.65 9.90
C PHE A 90 -5.83 11.63 10.53
N HIS A 91 -5.31 10.45 10.90
CA HIS A 91 -3.98 10.32 11.50
C HIS A 91 -2.84 10.27 10.48
N ALA A 92 -3.12 9.90 9.23
CA ALA A 92 -2.10 9.72 8.20
C ALA A 92 -1.83 10.98 7.37
N LEU A 93 -2.84 11.85 7.21
CA LEU A 93 -2.74 13.03 6.35
C LEU A 93 -2.32 14.28 7.15
N PRO A 94 -1.52 15.16 6.54
CA PRO A 94 -1.24 16.46 7.15
C PRO A 94 -2.53 17.28 7.29
N PRO A 95 -2.60 18.19 8.27
CA PRO A 95 -3.75 19.07 8.43
C PRO A 95 -4.02 19.89 7.16
N MET A 96 -5.26 19.83 6.68
CA MET A 96 -5.74 20.61 5.54
C MET A 96 -6.97 21.41 5.94
N THR A 97 -7.09 22.65 5.45
CA THR A 97 -8.25 23.51 5.69
C THR A 97 -8.88 23.96 4.39
N SER A 98 -10.20 24.05 4.37
CA SER A 98 -10.95 24.65 3.26
C SER A 98 -10.68 26.15 3.16
N PRO A 99 -11.06 26.84 2.08
CA PRO A 99 -11.00 28.29 1.98
C PRO A 99 -11.77 29.02 3.11
N ALA A 100 -12.76 28.35 3.70
CA ALA A 100 -13.52 28.86 4.85
C ALA A 100 -12.87 28.55 6.21
N GLY A 101 -11.71 27.88 6.23
CA GLY A 101 -10.98 27.53 7.45
C GLY A 101 -11.44 26.26 8.17
N ALA A 102 -12.38 25.49 7.59
CA ALA A 102 -12.83 24.22 8.17
C ALA A 102 -11.81 23.10 7.91
N PRO A 103 -11.60 22.15 8.85
CA PRO A 103 -10.73 21.00 8.64
C PRO A 103 -11.31 20.06 7.56
N VAL A 104 -10.50 19.65 6.57
CA VAL A 104 -10.97 18.85 5.42
C VAL A 104 -10.01 17.74 4.98
N ALA A 105 -8.95 17.44 5.74
CA ALA A 105 -7.96 16.43 5.37
C ALA A 105 -8.60 15.04 5.20
N ALA A 106 -9.42 14.60 6.16
CA ALA A 106 -10.11 13.31 6.08
C ALA A 106 -11.15 13.29 4.95
N VAL A 107 -11.85 14.41 4.68
CA VAL A 107 -12.78 14.54 3.55
C VAL A 107 -12.03 14.31 2.23
N HIS A 108 -10.90 15.01 2.04
CA HIS A 108 -10.07 14.90 0.85
C HIS A 108 -9.60 13.46 0.61
N GLY A 109 -9.02 12.85 1.65
CA GLY A 109 -8.52 11.48 1.55
C GLY A 109 -9.63 10.47 1.28
N PHE A 110 -10.78 10.60 1.95
CA PHE A 110 -11.90 9.68 1.79
C PHE A 110 -12.49 9.71 0.38
N VAL A 111 -12.66 10.90 -0.19
CA VAL A 111 -13.10 11.04 -1.58
C VAL A 111 -12.09 10.40 -2.54
N GLY A 112 -10.80 10.62 -2.30
CA GLY A 112 -9.72 10.00 -3.07
C GLY A 112 -9.79 8.47 -3.04
N ASP A 113 -9.99 7.89 -1.86
CA ASP A 113 -10.13 6.44 -1.67
C ASP A 113 -11.38 5.86 -2.37
N MET A 114 -12.52 6.56 -2.30
CA MET A 114 -13.74 6.13 -3.02
C MET A 114 -13.52 6.11 -4.53
N LEU A 115 -12.92 7.14 -5.10
CA LEU A 115 -12.58 7.19 -6.52
C LEU A 115 -11.61 6.07 -6.92
N GLU A 116 -10.64 5.76 -6.06
CA GLU A 116 -9.71 4.66 -6.29
C GLU A 116 -10.40 3.30 -6.28
N LEU A 117 -11.28 3.05 -5.30
CA LEU A 117 -12.08 1.81 -5.23
C LEU A 117 -12.97 1.65 -6.47
N ILE A 118 -13.65 2.71 -6.91
CA ILE A 118 -14.49 2.70 -8.11
C ILE A 118 -13.64 2.37 -9.34
N THR A 119 -12.49 3.01 -9.50
CA THR A 119 -11.64 2.83 -10.68
C THR A 119 -10.96 1.46 -10.69
N ARG A 120 -10.33 1.05 -9.58
CA ARG A 120 -9.53 -0.20 -9.55
C ARG A 120 -10.36 -1.47 -9.42
N LYS A 121 -11.42 -1.44 -8.60
CA LYS A 121 -12.21 -2.63 -8.31
C LYS A 121 -13.45 -2.75 -9.19
N SER A 122 -13.83 -1.68 -9.89
CA SER A 122 -14.99 -1.61 -10.80
C SER A 122 -16.22 -2.29 -10.22
N PRO A 123 -16.67 -1.89 -9.02
CA PRO A 123 -17.82 -2.52 -8.37
C PRO A 123 -19.10 -2.21 -9.10
N THR A 124 -20.10 -3.10 -8.96
CA THR A 124 -21.47 -2.78 -9.37
C THR A 124 -22.20 -1.94 -8.32
N HIS A 125 -21.83 -2.13 -7.04
CA HIS A 125 -22.41 -1.43 -5.91
C HIS A 125 -21.31 -1.08 -4.90
N LEU A 126 -21.37 0.13 -4.35
CA LEU A 126 -20.49 0.60 -3.29
C LEU A 126 -21.31 1.08 -2.10
N ILE A 127 -21.04 0.55 -0.90
CA ILE A 127 -21.79 0.85 0.33
C ILE A 127 -20.81 1.16 1.45
N CYS A 128 -21.05 2.26 2.17
CA CYS A 128 -20.32 2.65 3.37
C CYS A 128 -21.16 2.38 4.62
N ALA A 129 -20.63 1.58 5.54
CA ALA A 129 -21.24 1.32 6.85
C ALA A 129 -20.68 2.31 7.89
N PHE A 130 -21.58 2.91 8.68
CA PHE A 130 -21.25 3.83 9.76
C PHE A 130 -21.80 3.34 11.08
N ASP A 131 -21.07 3.54 12.18
CA ASP A 131 -21.62 3.41 13.52
C ASP A 131 -22.62 4.54 13.79
N LYS A 132 -23.80 4.17 14.27
CA LYS A 132 -24.86 5.13 14.57
C LYS A 132 -24.86 5.60 16.03
N SER A 133 -24.48 4.71 16.93
CA SER A 133 -24.55 4.94 18.37
C SER A 133 -23.32 4.39 19.09
N GLU A 134 -22.91 5.07 20.16
CA GLU A 134 -21.81 4.62 21.03
C GLU A 134 -22.21 3.39 21.88
N ILE A 135 -23.52 3.15 22.06
CA ILE A 135 -24.04 2.02 22.85
C ILE A 135 -24.67 0.99 21.91
N THR A 136 -24.13 -0.22 21.95
CA THR A 136 -24.58 -1.35 21.16
C THR A 136 -25.06 -2.50 22.05
N PHE A 137 -25.59 -3.59 21.47
CA PHE A 137 -25.98 -4.76 22.26
C PHE A 137 -24.78 -5.37 23.03
N ARG A 138 -23.52 -5.17 22.56
CA ARG A 138 -22.32 -5.64 23.25
C ARG A 138 -22.11 -4.93 24.58
N ASN A 139 -22.39 -3.63 24.67
CA ASN A 139 -22.32 -2.89 25.92
C ASN A 139 -23.40 -3.33 26.93
N GLN A 140 -24.57 -3.81 26.41
CA GLN A 140 -25.62 -4.38 27.28
C GLN A 140 -25.22 -5.75 27.82
N LEU A 141 -24.43 -6.52 27.09
CA LEU A 141 -23.91 -7.82 27.51
C LEU A 141 -22.70 -7.69 28.44
N TYR A 142 -21.87 -6.71 28.21
CA TYR A 142 -20.64 -6.46 28.96
C TYR A 142 -20.33 -4.96 29.01
N ASP A 143 -20.56 -4.35 30.15
CA ASP A 143 -20.45 -2.90 30.38
C ASP A 143 -19.02 -2.35 30.20
N GLN A 144 -18.01 -3.22 30.31
CA GLN A 144 -16.61 -2.87 30.10
C GLN A 144 -16.18 -2.90 28.61
N TYR A 145 -17.06 -3.38 27.70
CA TYR A 145 -16.76 -3.43 26.28
C TYR A 145 -16.49 -2.04 25.73
N LYS A 146 -15.30 -1.82 25.14
CA LYS A 146 -14.81 -0.53 24.61
C LYS A 146 -14.84 0.64 25.62
N ALA A 147 -14.91 0.37 26.94
CA ALA A 147 -15.11 1.42 27.96
C ALA A 147 -13.94 2.41 28.10
N HIS A 148 -12.76 2.07 27.61
CA HIS A 148 -11.57 2.92 27.67
C HIS A 148 -11.23 3.59 26.32
N ARG A 149 -12.08 3.47 25.30
CA ARG A 149 -11.88 4.19 24.04
C ARG A 149 -12.04 5.69 24.26
N GLU A 150 -11.07 6.46 23.75
CA GLU A 150 -11.15 7.92 23.76
C GLU A 150 -12.27 8.41 22.85
N SER A 151 -12.87 9.54 23.18
CA SER A 151 -13.88 10.17 22.35
C SER A 151 -13.26 10.70 21.05
N MET A 152 -14.04 10.66 19.97
CA MET A 152 -13.60 11.18 18.66
C MET A 152 -13.15 12.64 18.77
N PRO A 153 -11.95 12.99 18.26
CA PRO A 153 -11.47 14.37 18.20
C PRO A 153 -12.49 15.29 17.52
N GLU A 154 -12.66 16.50 18.05
CA GLU A 154 -13.65 17.46 17.53
C GLU A 154 -13.39 17.83 16.07
N GLU A 155 -12.11 17.98 15.68
CA GLU A 155 -11.69 18.25 14.29
C GLU A 155 -12.09 17.12 13.34
N LEU A 156 -12.08 15.88 13.79
CA LEU A 156 -12.55 14.74 13.01
C LEU A 156 -14.08 14.69 12.95
N ARG A 157 -14.74 14.94 14.08
CA ARG A 157 -16.20 14.94 14.17
C ARG A 157 -16.84 15.93 13.18
N GLN A 158 -16.21 17.10 12.99
CA GLN A 158 -16.65 18.11 12.02
C GLN A 158 -16.56 17.66 10.57
N GLN A 159 -15.72 16.67 10.26
CA GLN A 159 -15.51 16.16 8.92
C GLN A 159 -16.48 15.03 8.52
N ILE A 160 -17.17 14.39 9.48
CA ILE A 160 -18.11 13.29 9.20
C ILE A 160 -19.32 13.74 8.34
N PRO A 161 -20.04 14.84 8.68
CA PRO A 161 -21.17 15.28 7.86
C PRO A 161 -20.79 15.58 6.40
N PRO A 162 -19.71 16.35 6.10
CA PRO A 162 -19.30 16.59 4.72
C PRO A 162 -18.88 15.31 4.00
N ILE A 163 -18.24 14.34 4.67
CA ILE A 163 -17.93 13.04 4.05
C ILE A 163 -19.23 12.36 3.61
N ARG A 164 -20.23 12.29 4.47
CA ARG A 164 -21.53 11.69 4.15
C ARG A 164 -22.22 12.39 2.98
N GLU A 165 -22.15 13.71 2.94
CA GLU A 165 -22.76 14.50 1.85
C GLU A 165 -22.11 14.20 0.50
N VAL A 166 -20.77 14.11 0.47
CA VAL A 166 -20.00 13.79 -0.74
C VAL A 166 -20.32 12.38 -1.24
N ILE A 167 -20.27 11.35 -0.39
CA ILE A 167 -20.50 9.97 -0.81
C ILE A 167 -21.93 9.75 -1.27
N GLN A 168 -22.91 10.41 -0.66
CA GLN A 168 -24.29 10.42 -1.17
C GLN A 168 -24.40 11.07 -2.54
N ALA A 169 -23.71 12.21 -2.76
CA ALA A 169 -23.66 12.85 -4.06
C ALA A 169 -22.92 12.01 -5.12
N MET A 170 -22.01 11.12 -4.72
CA MET A 170 -21.39 10.12 -5.59
C MET A 170 -22.31 8.93 -5.93
N GLY A 171 -23.50 8.85 -5.33
CA GLY A 171 -24.40 7.71 -5.49
C GLY A 171 -23.88 6.45 -4.78
N ILE A 172 -23.15 6.62 -3.69
CA ILE A 172 -22.67 5.55 -2.81
C ILE A 172 -23.68 5.32 -1.70
N GLY A 173 -24.05 4.06 -1.46
CA GLY A 173 -24.98 3.70 -0.40
C GLY A 173 -24.40 3.98 0.99
N VAL A 174 -25.22 4.51 1.88
CA VAL A 174 -24.86 4.75 3.29
C VAL A 174 -25.74 3.90 4.18
N MET A 175 -25.14 3.12 5.07
CA MET A 175 -25.87 2.30 6.06
C MET A 175 -25.43 2.63 7.46
N GLU A 176 -26.41 2.67 8.36
CA GLU A 176 -26.20 2.77 9.80
C GLU A 176 -27.38 2.13 10.53
N CYS A 177 -27.15 1.49 11.66
CA CYS A 177 -28.21 0.85 12.44
C CYS A 177 -28.02 1.09 13.94
N GLY A 178 -29.03 1.61 14.63
CA GLY A 178 -28.95 1.82 16.07
C GLY A 178 -28.86 0.51 16.85
N GLY A 179 -27.94 0.42 17.81
CA GLY A 179 -27.71 -0.76 18.63
C GLY A 179 -26.78 -1.82 18.03
N PHE A 180 -26.28 -1.58 16.81
CA PHE A 180 -25.33 -2.45 16.11
C PHE A 180 -24.10 -1.62 15.67
N GLU A 181 -22.99 -2.31 15.48
CA GLU A 181 -21.75 -1.71 14.97
C GLU A 181 -21.69 -1.80 13.43
N ALA A 182 -20.83 -0.99 12.81
CA ALA A 182 -20.61 -1.03 11.36
C ALA A 182 -20.22 -2.43 10.89
N ASP A 183 -19.40 -3.15 11.66
CA ASP A 183 -18.97 -4.52 11.34
C ASP A 183 -20.12 -5.52 11.24
N ASP A 184 -21.17 -5.38 12.10
CA ASP A 184 -22.38 -6.20 12.02
C ASP A 184 -23.16 -5.89 10.72
N ILE A 185 -23.17 -4.64 10.28
CA ILE A 185 -23.78 -4.25 8.99
C ILE A 185 -22.98 -4.87 7.85
N LEU A 186 -21.63 -4.80 7.88
CA LEU A 186 -20.78 -5.43 6.88
C LEU A 186 -21.05 -6.93 6.78
N ALA A 187 -21.12 -7.63 7.91
CA ALA A 187 -21.44 -9.07 7.96
C ALA A 187 -22.82 -9.37 7.35
N THR A 188 -23.81 -8.57 7.68
CA THR A 188 -25.19 -8.75 7.17
C THR A 188 -25.26 -8.57 5.66
N VAL A 189 -24.64 -7.52 5.13
CA VAL A 189 -24.65 -7.23 3.68
C VAL A 189 -23.81 -8.25 2.91
N ALA A 190 -22.63 -8.63 3.43
CA ALA A 190 -21.80 -9.67 2.80
C ALA A 190 -22.57 -10.98 2.62
N LYS A 191 -23.30 -11.43 3.64
CA LYS A 191 -24.17 -12.60 3.57
C LYS A 191 -25.28 -12.44 2.53
N GLN A 192 -25.89 -11.25 2.41
CA GLN A 192 -26.89 -10.98 1.39
C GLN A 192 -26.33 -11.01 -0.03
N VAL A 193 -25.08 -10.55 -0.22
CA VAL A 193 -24.37 -10.59 -1.50
C VAL A 193 -24.12 -12.04 -1.90
N GLU A 194 -23.61 -12.87 -1.00
CA GLU A 194 -23.38 -14.29 -1.25
C GLU A 194 -24.68 -15.03 -1.60
N ALA A 195 -25.76 -14.78 -0.86
CA ALA A 195 -27.08 -15.36 -1.13
C ALA A 195 -27.61 -15.00 -2.53
N ARG A 196 -27.15 -13.89 -3.11
CA ARG A 196 -27.46 -13.45 -4.49
C ARG A 196 -26.46 -13.96 -5.53
N GLY A 197 -25.50 -14.79 -5.13
CA GLY A 197 -24.47 -15.33 -6.01
C GLY A 197 -23.38 -14.33 -6.39
N GLY A 198 -23.32 -13.17 -5.71
CA GLY A 198 -22.33 -12.12 -5.94
C GLY A 198 -21.00 -12.35 -5.23
N THR A 199 -20.06 -11.43 -5.46
CA THR A 199 -18.79 -11.32 -4.73
C THR A 199 -18.76 -10.04 -3.91
N CYS A 200 -18.12 -10.09 -2.74
CA CYS A 200 -18.03 -8.97 -1.81
C CYS A 200 -16.59 -8.70 -1.43
N LEU A 201 -16.15 -7.44 -1.56
CA LEU A 201 -14.86 -6.95 -1.08
C LEU A 201 -15.10 -5.99 0.08
N ILE A 202 -14.65 -6.35 1.28
CA ILE A 202 -14.81 -5.54 2.49
C ILE A 202 -13.54 -4.72 2.71
N VAL A 203 -13.65 -3.41 2.63
CA VAL A 203 -12.54 -2.46 2.87
C VAL A 203 -12.51 -2.11 4.34
N THR A 204 -11.64 -2.75 5.08
CA THR A 204 -11.44 -2.53 6.51
C THR A 204 -10.01 -2.85 6.93
N ALA A 205 -9.58 -2.30 8.06
CA ALA A 205 -8.38 -2.71 8.77
C ALA A 205 -8.69 -3.55 10.02
N ASP A 206 -9.97 -3.74 10.34
CA ASP A 206 -10.38 -4.46 11.53
C ASP A 206 -10.16 -5.97 11.36
N LYS A 207 -9.45 -6.54 12.34
CA LYS A 207 -9.15 -7.98 12.39
C LYS A 207 -10.38 -8.82 12.65
N ASP A 208 -11.43 -8.25 13.25
CA ASP A 208 -12.65 -8.95 13.60
C ASP A 208 -13.45 -9.35 12.35
N CYS A 209 -13.34 -8.55 11.28
CA CYS A 209 -13.91 -8.86 9.97
C CYS A 209 -13.30 -10.11 9.30
N ARG A 210 -12.14 -10.62 9.76
CA ARG A 210 -11.53 -11.85 9.23
C ARG A 210 -12.43 -13.08 9.32
N GLN A 211 -13.40 -13.08 10.24
CA GLN A 211 -14.42 -14.12 10.34
C GLN A 211 -15.42 -14.15 9.17
N LEU A 212 -15.43 -13.09 8.35
CA LEU A 212 -16.34 -12.96 7.20
C LEU A 212 -15.76 -13.52 5.90
N ILE A 213 -14.48 -13.92 5.91
CA ILE A 213 -13.78 -14.42 4.73
C ILE A 213 -14.41 -15.75 4.26
N THR A 214 -14.76 -15.81 2.97
CA THR A 214 -15.23 -17.01 2.26
C THR A 214 -14.61 -17.06 0.86
N ASP A 215 -15.02 -17.98 0.02
CA ASP A 215 -14.62 -18.02 -1.41
C ASP A 215 -15.17 -16.84 -2.22
N ARG A 216 -16.13 -16.07 -1.67
CA ARG A 216 -16.80 -14.94 -2.34
C ARG A 216 -16.71 -13.63 -1.58
N VAL A 217 -16.24 -13.67 -0.33
CA VAL A 217 -16.06 -12.49 0.53
C VAL A 217 -14.59 -12.39 0.90
N HIS A 218 -13.94 -11.34 0.48
CA HIS A 218 -12.55 -11.04 0.80
C HIS A 218 -12.44 -9.72 1.56
N LEU A 219 -11.37 -9.56 2.33
CA LEU A 219 -11.04 -8.27 2.94
C LEU A 219 -10.00 -7.53 2.09
N TYR A 220 -10.02 -6.22 2.14
CA TYR A 220 -9.05 -5.39 1.43
C TYR A 220 -8.52 -4.27 2.31
N ASN A 221 -7.22 -4.24 2.47
CA ASN A 221 -6.54 -3.13 3.10
C ASN A 221 -6.08 -2.14 2.02
N ILE A 222 -6.82 -1.04 1.88
CA ILE A 222 -6.55 -0.03 0.84
C ILE A 222 -5.18 0.66 1.02
N ARG A 223 -4.68 0.76 2.26
CA ARG A 223 -3.38 1.40 2.54
C ARG A 223 -2.19 0.55 2.12
N LYS A 224 -2.33 -0.78 2.23
CA LYS A 224 -1.29 -1.74 1.87
C LYS A 224 -1.50 -2.32 0.46
N ASN A 225 -2.60 -1.98 -0.19
CA ASN A 225 -3.06 -2.60 -1.45
C ASN A 225 -3.04 -4.14 -1.36
N LEU A 226 -3.50 -4.67 -0.21
CA LEU A 226 -3.44 -6.09 0.10
C LEU A 226 -4.85 -6.65 0.24
N GLU A 227 -5.15 -7.67 -0.55
CA GLU A 227 -6.36 -8.47 -0.42
C GLU A 227 -6.08 -9.67 0.48
N MET A 228 -6.99 -9.96 1.40
CA MET A 228 -6.89 -11.07 2.34
C MET A 228 -8.00 -12.07 2.08
N THR A 229 -7.62 -13.25 1.68
CA THR A 229 -8.46 -14.43 1.47
C THR A 229 -8.20 -15.47 2.57
N ALA A 230 -8.81 -16.64 2.46
CA ALA A 230 -8.54 -17.75 3.38
C ALA A 230 -7.07 -18.22 3.34
N VAL A 231 -6.39 -18.04 2.20
CA VAL A 231 -4.98 -18.43 2.02
C VAL A 231 -4.07 -17.48 2.82
N GLU A 232 -4.28 -16.17 2.67
CA GLU A 232 -3.50 -15.17 3.41
C GLU A 232 -3.79 -15.24 4.91
N LEU A 233 -5.05 -15.50 5.32
CA LEU A 233 -5.38 -15.71 6.73
C LEU A 233 -4.66 -16.94 7.32
N MET A 234 -4.62 -18.03 6.58
CA MET A 234 -3.89 -19.23 7.00
C MET A 234 -2.38 -18.96 7.11
N ALA A 235 -1.81 -18.17 6.20
CA ALA A 235 -0.40 -17.78 6.26
C ALA A 235 -0.10 -16.85 7.44
N ASP A 236 -1.02 -15.92 7.79
CA ASP A 236 -0.86 -14.92 8.84
C ASP A 236 -1.14 -15.47 10.25
N TRP A 237 -2.32 -16.09 10.45
CA TRP A 237 -2.76 -16.57 11.77
C TRP A 237 -2.69 -18.08 11.96
N GLY A 238 -2.43 -18.85 10.88
CA GLY A 238 -2.38 -20.31 10.90
C GLY A 238 -3.72 -20.95 11.25
N ILE A 239 -4.83 -20.29 10.94
CA ILE A 239 -6.20 -20.75 11.21
C ILE A 239 -7.11 -20.51 10.00
N ARG A 240 -8.22 -21.23 9.93
CA ARG A 240 -9.24 -21.03 8.91
C ARG A 240 -10.24 -19.91 9.31
N PRO A 241 -10.98 -19.33 8.34
CA PRO A 241 -11.97 -18.29 8.63
C PRO A 241 -13.04 -18.70 9.66
N ASP A 242 -13.49 -19.95 9.62
CA ASP A 242 -14.47 -20.51 10.57
C ASP A 242 -13.95 -20.60 12.02
N GLN A 243 -12.64 -20.53 12.21
CA GLN A 243 -11.97 -20.56 13.50
C GLN A 243 -11.65 -19.17 14.10
N VAL A 244 -11.85 -18.09 13.34
CA VAL A 244 -11.49 -16.73 13.78
C VAL A 244 -12.20 -16.31 15.06
N VAL A 245 -13.49 -16.56 15.16
CA VAL A 245 -14.29 -16.24 16.36
C VAL A 245 -13.77 -17.00 17.58
N ASP A 246 -13.49 -18.28 17.43
CA ASP A 246 -12.99 -19.13 18.52
C ASP A 246 -11.56 -18.77 18.92
N TYR A 247 -10.73 -18.41 17.95
CA TYR A 247 -9.38 -17.88 18.19
C TYR A 247 -9.42 -16.62 19.03
N GLN A 248 -10.20 -15.62 18.60
CA GLN A 248 -10.33 -14.35 19.32
C GLN A 248 -11.00 -14.53 20.69
N ALA A 249 -11.96 -15.44 20.81
CA ALA A 249 -12.58 -15.76 22.09
C ALA A 249 -11.58 -16.31 23.11
N MET A 250 -10.56 -17.04 22.66
CA MET A 250 -9.48 -17.55 23.53
C MET A 250 -8.43 -16.50 23.83
N VAL A 251 -7.96 -15.77 22.81
CA VAL A 251 -6.90 -14.76 22.95
C VAL A 251 -7.40 -13.53 23.69
N GLY A 252 -8.65 -13.12 23.44
CA GLY A 252 -9.19 -11.85 23.87
C GLY A 252 -8.74 -10.68 23.00
N ASP A 253 -9.25 -9.50 23.30
CA ASP A 253 -8.85 -8.25 22.66
C ASP A 253 -8.68 -7.12 23.69
N PRO A 254 -7.45 -6.69 23.97
CA PRO A 254 -7.21 -5.56 24.87
C PRO A 254 -7.76 -4.22 24.35
N VAL A 255 -7.86 -4.04 23.02
CA VAL A 255 -8.35 -2.80 22.41
C VAL A 255 -9.84 -2.62 22.66
N ASP A 256 -10.60 -3.69 22.52
CA ASP A 256 -12.04 -3.71 22.74
C ASP A 256 -12.45 -4.22 24.14
N ASN A 257 -11.43 -4.48 24.97
CA ASN A 257 -11.60 -5.00 26.32
C ASN A 257 -12.34 -6.37 26.37
N VAL A 258 -12.08 -7.22 25.35
CA VAL A 258 -12.58 -8.59 25.31
C VAL A 258 -11.67 -9.46 26.17
N PRO A 259 -12.21 -10.16 27.22
CA PRO A 259 -11.38 -10.70 28.29
C PRO A 259 -10.50 -11.92 27.92
N GLY A 260 -10.91 -12.76 26.97
CA GLY A 260 -10.18 -13.97 26.59
C GLY A 260 -9.98 -15.00 27.72
N ILE A 261 -9.13 -16.00 27.50
CA ILE A 261 -8.69 -16.97 28.51
C ILE A 261 -7.31 -16.53 29.04
N PRO A 262 -7.12 -16.39 30.36
CA PRO A 262 -5.84 -15.96 30.92
C PRO A 262 -4.69 -16.86 30.50
N LEU A 263 -3.57 -16.26 30.02
CA LEU A 263 -2.36 -16.94 29.54
C LEU A 263 -2.54 -17.80 28.29
N VAL A 264 -3.65 -17.63 27.56
CA VAL A 264 -3.81 -18.16 26.21
C VAL A 264 -3.53 -17.03 25.23
N GLY A 265 -2.32 -16.99 24.70
CA GLY A 265 -1.92 -16.02 23.65
C GLY A 265 -2.05 -16.65 22.25
N PRO A 266 -1.73 -15.86 21.21
CA PRO A 266 -1.90 -16.24 19.79
C PRO A 266 -1.36 -17.64 19.44
N LYS A 267 -0.11 -17.93 19.73
CA LYS A 267 0.52 -19.22 19.41
C LYS A 267 -0.17 -20.41 20.08
N LEU A 268 -0.63 -20.24 21.33
CA LEU A 268 -1.31 -21.33 22.03
C LEU A 268 -2.72 -21.52 21.50
N ALA A 269 -3.46 -20.45 21.19
CA ALA A 269 -4.78 -20.53 20.60
C ALA A 269 -4.75 -21.25 19.24
N GLN A 270 -3.77 -20.91 18.38
CA GLN A 270 -3.54 -21.60 17.11
C GLN A 270 -3.32 -23.11 17.33
N GLN A 271 -2.40 -23.51 18.22
CA GLN A 271 -2.13 -24.93 18.52
C GLN A 271 -3.35 -25.66 19.05
N LEU A 272 -4.16 -25.00 19.87
CA LEU A 272 -5.38 -25.58 20.41
C LEU A 272 -6.43 -25.79 19.31
N LEU A 273 -6.58 -24.84 18.40
CA LEU A 273 -7.51 -24.98 17.27
C LEU A 273 -7.03 -26.00 16.24
N GLU A 274 -5.73 -26.11 16.02
CA GLU A 274 -5.16 -27.17 15.18
C GLU A 274 -5.43 -28.57 15.77
N GLN A 275 -5.27 -28.72 17.09
CA GLN A 275 -5.44 -29.99 17.79
C GLN A 275 -6.90 -30.38 18.01
N PHE A 276 -7.78 -29.44 18.34
CA PHE A 276 -9.14 -29.69 18.81
C PHE A 276 -10.24 -29.20 17.87
N GLY A 277 -9.90 -28.36 16.90
CA GLY A 277 -10.81 -27.86 15.86
C GLY A 277 -11.58 -26.59 16.24
N ASP A 278 -12.23 -26.53 17.39
CA ASP A 278 -13.06 -25.43 17.87
C ASP A 278 -12.95 -25.17 19.38
N LEU A 279 -13.41 -24.00 19.84
CA LEU A 279 -13.38 -23.57 21.23
C LEU A 279 -14.13 -24.54 22.16
N GLN A 280 -15.30 -25.03 21.78
CA GLN A 280 -16.10 -25.90 22.62
C GLN A 280 -15.39 -27.23 22.88
N THR A 281 -14.74 -27.77 21.85
CA THR A 281 -13.92 -28.98 21.95
C THR A 281 -12.68 -28.74 22.82
N VAL A 282 -12.02 -27.58 22.70
CA VAL A 282 -10.91 -27.18 23.59
C VAL A 282 -11.36 -27.14 25.05
N LEU A 283 -12.48 -26.47 25.34
CA LEU A 283 -13.02 -26.35 26.71
C LEU A 283 -13.42 -27.69 27.30
N ASN A 284 -13.96 -28.59 26.49
CA ASN A 284 -14.38 -29.94 26.94
C ASN A 284 -13.17 -30.89 27.12
N ASN A 285 -12.07 -30.65 26.43
CA ASN A 285 -10.86 -31.45 26.48
C ASN A 285 -9.70 -30.77 27.24
N ALA A 286 -9.98 -29.83 28.13
CA ALA A 286 -8.98 -29.08 28.88
C ALA A 286 -7.97 -29.97 29.63
N ASP A 287 -8.37 -31.19 30.05
CA ASP A 287 -7.49 -32.17 30.67
C ASP A 287 -6.42 -32.75 29.75
N ASN A 288 -6.65 -32.70 28.44
CA ASN A 288 -5.74 -33.21 27.42
C ASN A 288 -4.73 -32.17 26.92
N VAL A 289 -4.84 -30.92 27.37
CA VAL A 289 -3.90 -29.84 27.04
C VAL A 289 -2.61 -30.01 27.81
N SER A 290 -1.45 -29.75 27.22
CA SER A 290 -0.16 -29.86 27.90
C SER A 290 0.08 -28.71 28.89
N GLY A 291 0.53 -29.05 30.13
CA GLY A 291 0.88 -28.08 31.16
C GLY A 291 -0.24 -27.81 32.18
N THR A 292 0.07 -28.04 33.48
CA THR A 292 -0.90 -27.96 34.59
C THR A 292 -1.59 -26.61 34.66
N LYS A 293 -0.83 -25.51 34.63
CA LYS A 293 -1.39 -24.17 34.73
C LYS A 293 -2.29 -23.78 33.52
N ARG A 294 -1.97 -24.30 32.33
CA ARG A 294 -2.81 -24.09 31.12
C ARG A 294 -4.14 -24.79 31.25
N LYS A 295 -4.14 -26.04 31.73
CA LYS A 295 -5.38 -26.79 32.00
C LYS A 295 -6.30 -26.06 32.98
N GLU A 296 -5.70 -25.60 34.10
CA GLU A 296 -6.43 -24.84 35.11
C GLU A 296 -7.03 -23.56 34.53
N ASN A 297 -6.26 -22.79 33.75
CA ASN A 297 -6.73 -21.56 33.15
C ASN A 297 -7.85 -21.78 32.12
N ILE A 298 -7.75 -22.82 31.29
CA ILE A 298 -8.79 -23.13 30.30
C ILE A 298 -10.09 -23.53 31.03
N LYS A 299 -9.99 -24.34 32.10
CA LYS A 299 -11.15 -24.74 32.91
C LYS A 299 -11.79 -23.53 33.62
N ALA A 300 -10.98 -22.71 34.28
CA ALA A 300 -11.44 -21.54 34.99
C ALA A 300 -11.91 -20.40 34.06
N GLY A 301 -11.41 -20.37 32.84
CA GLY A 301 -11.73 -19.37 31.83
C GLY A 301 -12.94 -19.67 30.96
N ARG A 302 -13.68 -20.77 31.18
CA ARG A 302 -14.81 -21.19 30.34
C ARG A 302 -15.84 -20.08 30.14
N GLU A 303 -16.40 -19.55 31.22
CA GLU A 303 -17.41 -18.48 31.16
C GLU A 303 -16.90 -17.22 30.45
N ARG A 304 -15.63 -16.88 30.69
CA ARG A 304 -14.97 -15.73 30.03
C ARG A 304 -14.82 -15.97 28.52
N ALA A 305 -14.44 -17.17 28.11
CA ALA A 305 -14.29 -17.53 26.70
C ALA A 305 -15.65 -17.53 25.98
N GLU A 306 -16.71 -18.03 26.62
CA GLU A 306 -18.05 -18.00 26.09
C GLU A 306 -18.60 -16.57 25.96
N LEU A 307 -18.34 -15.71 26.96
CA LEU A 307 -18.63 -14.28 26.88
C LEU A 307 -17.84 -13.63 25.73
N SER A 308 -16.52 -13.85 25.69
CA SER A 308 -15.66 -13.32 24.64
C SER A 308 -16.12 -13.74 23.25
N ARG A 309 -16.51 -15.03 23.08
CA ARG A 309 -17.07 -15.54 21.83
C ARG A 309 -18.32 -14.79 21.39
N THR A 310 -19.19 -14.48 22.35
CA THR A 310 -20.42 -13.71 22.08
C THR A 310 -20.10 -12.25 21.68
N LEU A 311 -19.08 -11.65 22.30
CA LEU A 311 -18.68 -10.27 22.02
C LEU A 311 -17.99 -10.11 20.66
N VAL A 312 -17.12 -11.06 20.28
CA VAL A 312 -16.35 -10.97 19.01
C VAL A 312 -17.14 -11.47 17.80
N LYS A 313 -18.19 -12.28 18.00
CA LYS A 313 -19.01 -12.77 16.90
C LYS A 313 -19.83 -11.64 16.30
N LEU A 314 -19.66 -11.40 15.02
CA LEU A 314 -20.43 -10.41 14.27
C LEU A 314 -21.85 -10.93 13.98
N ARG A 315 -22.82 -10.04 14.07
CA ARG A 315 -24.22 -10.31 13.72
C ARG A 315 -24.39 -10.16 12.20
N ASP A 316 -25.03 -11.15 11.59
CA ASP A 316 -25.29 -11.21 10.15
C ASP A 316 -26.80 -11.10 9.82
N ASP A 317 -27.55 -10.56 10.78
CA ASP A 317 -29.01 -10.40 10.75
C ASP A 317 -29.48 -9.03 11.25
N VAL A 318 -28.67 -7.98 11.01
CA VAL A 318 -29.00 -6.59 11.41
C VAL A 318 -30.29 -6.14 10.72
N PRO A 319 -31.28 -5.62 11.47
CA PRO A 319 -32.60 -5.28 10.94
C PRO A 319 -32.59 -3.91 10.22
N CYS A 320 -31.83 -3.80 9.14
CA CYS A 320 -31.82 -2.62 8.28
C CYS A 320 -31.85 -3.00 6.79
N GLU A 321 -32.50 -2.19 5.99
CA GLU A 321 -32.59 -2.40 4.55
C GLU A 321 -31.30 -1.97 3.86
N THR A 322 -30.79 -2.81 2.97
CA THR A 322 -29.62 -2.49 2.16
C THR A 322 -30.03 -1.58 1.01
N PRO A 323 -29.39 -0.41 0.83
CA PRO A 323 -29.77 0.60 -0.17
C PRO A 323 -29.23 0.23 -1.56
N TRP A 324 -29.71 -0.84 -2.17
CA TRP A 324 -29.19 -1.38 -3.42
C TRP A 324 -29.20 -0.37 -4.56
N GLU A 325 -30.33 0.34 -4.76
CA GLU A 325 -30.48 1.32 -5.85
C GLU A 325 -29.58 2.56 -5.65
N GLN A 326 -29.45 3.02 -4.39
CA GLN A 326 -28.61 4.16 -4.02
C GLN A 326 -27.11 3.85 -4.06
N SER A 327 -26.74 2.58 -4.23
CA SER A 327 -25.36 2.09 -4.22
C SER A 327 -24.77 1.88 -5.62
N LEU A 328 -25.53 2.22 -6.67
CA LEU A 328 -25.14 2.03 -8.08
C LEU A 328 -24.14 3.09 -8.60
N MET A 329 -23.67 3.97 -7.74
CA MET A 329 -22.72 5.05 -8.06
C MET A 329 -23.21 5.98 -9.17
N HIS A 330 -24.50 6.28 -9.18
CA HIS A 330 -25.09 7.30 -10.05
C HIS A 330 -24.85 8.68 -9.44
N ALA A 331 -23.75 9.33 -9.81
CA ALA A 331 -23.33 10.59 -9.22
C ALA A 331 -24.21 11.77 -9.64
N ASP A 332 -24.58 12.61 -8.68
CA ASP A 332 -25.11 13.96 -8.90
C ASP A 332 -23.93 14.93 -9.13
N LEU A 333 -23.44 14.98 -10.36
CA LEU A 333 -22.27 15.77 -10.72
C LEU A 333 -22.40 17.27 -10.40
N PRO A 334 -23.54 17.95 -10.64
CA PRO A 334 -23.72 19.35 -10.24
C PRO A 334 -23.54 19.57 -8.73
N LYS A 335 -24.19 18.73 -7.91
CA LYS A 335 -24.09 18.81 -6.45
C LYS A 335 -22.67 18.50 -5.97
N LEU A 336 -22.07 17.46 -6.50
CA LEU A 336 -20.73 17.01 -6.15
C LEU A 336 -19.67 18.09 -6.49
N THR A 337 -19.78 18.70 -7.67
CA THR A 337 -18.92 19.81 -8.09
C THR A 337 -19.05 21.00 -7.13
N ALA A 338 -20.26 21.40 -6.76
CA ALA A 338 -20.48 22.51 -5.84
C ALA A 338 -19.87 22.26 -4.44
N ILE A 339 -19.98 21.03 -3.93
CA ILE A 339 -19.39 20.62 -2.64
C ILE A 339 -17.86 20.71 -2.70
N LEU A 340 -17.25 20.14 -3.75
CA LEU A 340 -15.79 20.12 -3.90
C LEU A 340 -15.19 21.50 -4.12
N ASP A 341 -15.87 22.36 -4.89
CA ASP A 341 -15.47 23.77 -5.07
C ASP A 341 -15.52 24.53 -3.75
N GLY A 342 -16.54 24.26 -2.90
CA GLY A 342 -16.62 24.81 -1.54
C GLY A 342 -15.45 24.41 -0.62
N PHE A 343 -14.91 23.21 -0.80
CA PHE A 343 -13.72 22.76 -0.08
C PHE A 343 -12.40 23.18 -0.74
N GLY A 344 -12.41 23.72 -1.96
CA GLY A 344 -11.22 24.05 -2.74
C GLY A 344 -10.54 22.84 -3.39
N PHE A 345 -11.23 21.73 -3.56
CA PHE A 345 -10.70 20.46 -4.07
C PHE A 345 -10.70 20.39 -5.61
N ARG A 346 -10.00 21.30 -6.26
CA ARG A 346 -9.98 21.41 -7.73
C ARG A 346 -9.55 20.10 -8.42
N ARG A 347 -8.54 19.40 -7.88
CA ARG A 347 -8.02 18.16 -8.46
C ARG A 347 -8.99 16.99 -8.33
N LEU A 348 -9.63 16.83 -7.17
CA LEU A 348 -10.65 15.79 -6.99
C LEU A 348 -11.83 16.01 -7.92
N ARG A 349 -12.17 17.26 -8.22
CA ARG A 349 -13.19 17.59 -9.22
C ARG A 349 -12.84 17.03 -10.60
N THR A 350 -11.60 17.26 -11.09
CA THR A 350 -11.15 16.70 -12.38
C THR A 350 -11.25 15.17 -12.39
N ARG A 351 -10.81 14.51 -11.31
CA ARG A 351 -10.93 13.05 -11.19
C ARG A 351 -12.38 12.56 -11.20
N ILE A 352 -13.29 13.29 -10.59
CA ILE A 352 -14.73 12.96 -10.60
C ILE A 352 -15.28 13.04 -12.00
N ASP A 353 -14.95 14.10 -12.75
CA ASP A 353 -15.35 14.25 -14.15
C ASP A 353 -14.78 13.09 -15.01
N GLU A 354 -13.58 12.61 -14.72
CA GLU A 354 -12.99 11.45 -15.39
C GLU A 354 -13.69 10.13 -15.03
N VAL A 355 -14.02 9.91 -13.77
CA VAL A 355 -14.63 8.65 -13.29
C VAL A 355 -16.09 8.57 -13.67
N PHE A 356 -16.87 9.63 -13.48
CA PHE A 356 -18.31 9.63 -13.67
C PHE A 356 -18.76 10.24 -15.02
N GLY A 357 -17.96 11.11 -15.64
CA GLY A 357 -18.25 11.68 -16.95
C GLY A 357 -18.11 10.68 -18.10
N ARG A 358 -17.42 9.56 -17.87
CA ARG A 358 -17.25 8.46 -18.83
C ARG A 358 -18.39 7.43 -18.84
N THR A 359 -19.38 7.55 -17.99
CA THR A 359 -20.50 6.59 -17.87
C THR A 359 -21.40 6.49 -19.12
N GLY A 360 -21.11 7.24 -20.18
CA GLY A 360 -21.79 7.16 -21.49
C GLY A 360 -20.93 6.71 -22.67
N MET A 361 -19.61 6.54 -22.46
CA MET A 361 -18.71 5.99 -23.48
C MET A 361 -18.16 4.68 -22.96
N ALA A 362 -18.56 3.58 -23.61
CA ALA A 362 -17.93 2.28 -23.39
C ALA A 362 -16.41 2.47 -23.38
N MET A 363 -15.76 2.14 -22.26
CA MET A 363 -14.32 2.05 -22.19
C MET A 363 -13.89 1.16 -23.37
N ALA A 364 -13.27 1.76 -24.38
CA ALA A 364 -12.44 1.00 -25.28
C ALA A 364 -11.40 0.33 -24.35
N GLN A 365 -11.52 -0.98 -24.19
CA GLN A 365 -10.44 -1.76 -23.58
C GLN A 365 -9.19 -1.40 -24.36
N PRO A 366 -8.10 -0.96 -23.71
CA PRO A 366 -6.84 -0.91 -24.40
C PRO A 366 -6.61 -2.36 -24.88
N THR A 367 -6.64 -2.54 -26.19
CA THR A 367 -6.20 -3.79 -26.81
C THR A 367 -4.82 -4.05 -26.24
N ALA A 368 -4.67 -5.18 -25.57
CA ALA A 368 -3.35 -5.72 -25.23
C ALA A 368 -2.52 -5.54 -26.50
N THR A 369 -1.46 -4.75 -26.40
CA THR A 369 -0.57 -4.51 -27.52
C THR A 369 0.20 -5.83 -27.74
N ASP A 370 -0.28 -6.68 -28.63
CA ASP A 370 0.34 -7.93 -29.08
C ASP A 370 1.69 -7.69 -29.80
N PHE A 371 2.36 -6.54 -29.59
CA PHE A 371 3.58 -6.14 -30.26
C PHE A 371 4.65 -5.59 -29.31
N GLN A 372 4.89 -6.27 -28.17
CA GLN A 372 6.10 -5.99 -27.41
C GLN A 372 7.30 -6.59 -28.13
N GLN A 373 8.15 -5.73 -28.71
CA GLN A 373 9.43 -6.10 -29.32
C GLN A 373 10.56 -5.75 -28.36
N TYR A 374 10.70 -6.52 -27.30
CA TYR A 374 11.81 -6.41 -26.36
C TYR A 374 12.99 -7.23 -26.86
N GLN A 375 14.19 -6.66 -26.83
CA GLN A 375 15.38 -7.33 -27.31
C GLN A 375 16.54 -7.20 -26.33
N SER A 376 17.31 -8.28 -26.16
CA SER A 376 18.59 -8.25 -25.45
C SER A 376 19.72 -7.92 -26.42
N ILE A 377 20.55 -6.93 -26.09
CA ILE A 377 21.71 -6.52 -26.91
C ILE A 377 22.94 -7.31 -26.42
N THR A 378 23.28 -8.36 -27.09
CA THR A 378 24.31 -9.31 -26.64
C THR A 378 25.66 -9.17 -27.34
N ASP A 379 25.74 -8.31 -28.34
CA ASP A 379 27.00 -8.00 -29.03
C ASP A 379 27.13 -6.54 -29.44
N LEU A 380 28.34 -6.12 -29.78
CA LEU A 380 28.66 -4.73 -30.13
C LEU A 380 28.07 -4.26 -31.46
N ALA A 381 27.77 -5.16 -32.39
CA ALA A 381 27.14 -4.80 -33.67
C ALA A 381 25.65 -4.50 -33.47
N MET A 382 24.97 -5.26 -32.61
CA MET A 382 23.60 -4.94 -32.18
C MET A 382 23.57 -3.59 -31.44
N LEU A 383 24.53 -3.33 -30.56
CA LEU A 383 24.61 -2.05 -29.84
C LEU A 383 24.82 -0.87 -30.81
N GLU A 384 25.67 -1.02 -31.81
CA GLU A 384 25.88 0.04 -32.82
C GLU A 384 24.61 0.32 -33.62
N SER A 385 23.88 -0.74 -34.00
CA SER A 385 22.60 -0.61 -34.69
C SER A 385 21.53 0.06 -33.81
N LEU A 386 21.54 -0.22 -32.50
CA LEU A 386 20.67 0.45 -31.54
C LEU A 386 21.02 1.95 -31.44
N VAL A 387 22.31 2.31 -31.29
CA VAL A 387 22.76 3.71 -31.23
C VAL A 387 22.35 4.50 -32.47
N GLN A 388 22.50 3.91 -33.67
CA GLN A 388 22.05 4.54 -34.92
C GLN A 388 20.54 4.78 -34.92
N ARG A 389 19.76 3.83 -34.44
CA ARG A 389 18.30 3.97 -34.30
C ARG A 389 17.95 5.09 -33.32
N LEU A 390 18.52 5.08 -32.12
CA LEU A 390 18.26 6.07 -31.07
C LEU A 390 18.60 7.50 -31.51
N SER A 391 19.63 7.67 -32.37
CA SER A 391 20.02 8.99 -32.88
C SER A 391 18.96 9.67 -33.74
N THR A 392 17.96 8.95 -34.21
CA THR A 392 16.86 9.48 -35.02
C THR A 392 15.64 9.94 -34.19
N HIS A 393 15.65 9.69 -32.87
CA HIS A 393 14.55 10.01 -31.98
C HIS A 393 14.83 11.28 -31.18
N SER A 394 13.82 12.07 -30.94
CA SER A 394 13.88 13.28 -30.09
C SER A 394 13.67 12.98 -28.60
N GLU A 395 13.11 11.85 -28.27
CA GLU A 395 12.82 11.38 -26.90
C GLU A 395 13.13 9.90 -26.80
N ILE A 396 13.74 9.48 -25.69
CA ILE A 396 13.99 8.07 -25.35
C ILE A 396 13.72 7.88 -23.85
N ALA A 397 13.23 6.70 -23.47
CA ALA A 397 13.20 6.31 -22.05
C ALA A 397 14.46 5.53 -21.71
N ILE A 398 15.02 5.77 -20.51
CA ILE A 398 16.22 5.10 -19.99
C ILE A 398 15.97 4.66 -18.56
N ASP A 399 16.55 3.51 -18.20
CA ASP A 399 16.59 2.99 -16.85
C ASP A 399 17.88 2.19 -16.64
N THR A 400 18.32 2.02 -15.39
CA THR A 400 19.56 1.31 -15.04
C THR A 400 19.31 0.26 -13.97
N GLU A 401 19.73 -0.97 -14.24
CA GLU A 401 19.75 -2.05 -13.26
C GLU A 401 21.09 -2.06 -12.51
N THR A 402 21.02 -2.23 -11.20
CA THR A 402 22.19 -2.18 -10.31
C THR A 402 22.19 -3.32 -9.29
N THR A 403 23.34 -3.59 -8.68
CA THR A 403 23.48 -4.62 -7.64
C THR A 403 22.86 -4.22 -6.28
N GLY A 404 22.44 -2.97 -6.12
CA GLY A 404 21.87 -2.47 -4.87
C GLY A 404 21.17 -1.12 -5.07
N THR A 405 20.65 -0.55 -3.99
CA THR A 405 19.84 0.67 -4.01
C THR A 405 20.61 1.98 -3.81
N ASP A 406 21.94 1.91 -3.57
CA ASP A 406 22.78 3.11 -3.49
C ASP A 406 23.44 3.40 -4.86
N PRO A 407 23.04 4.47 -5.57
CA PRO A 407 23.49 4.74 -6.93
C PRO A 407 25.00 5.09 -7.03
N ARG A 408 25.65 5.35 -5.90
CA ARG A 408 27.09 5.70 -5.83
C ARG A 408 27.98 4.49 -5.64
N SER A 409 27.53 3.49 -4.92
CA SER A 409 28.33 2.33 -4.51
C SER A 409 27.91 1.03 -5.18
N SER A 410 26.74 0.98 -5.84
CA SER A 410 26.28 -0.20 -6.56
C SER A 410 26.93 -0.31 -7.94
N ASP A 411 27.19 -1.57 -8.34
CA ASP A 411 27.69 -1.85 -9.69
C ASP A 411 26.55 -1.80 -10.71
N LEU A 412 26.83 -1.27 -11.90
CA LEU A 412 25.88 -1.23 -13.02
C LEU A 412 25.73 -2.62 -13.63
N VAL A 413 24.53 -3.20 -13.54
CA VAL A 413 24.18 -4.54 -14.05
C VAL A 413 23.75 -4.46 -15.50
N GLY A 414 23.00 -3.45 -15.90
CA GLY A 414 22.57 -3.24 -17.27
C GLY A 414 21.90 -1.91 -17.50
N ILE A 415 21.60 -1.62 -18.76
CA ILE A 415 20.91 -0.39 -19.18
C ILE A 415 19.75 -0.81 -20.08
N SER A 416 18.55 -0.35 -19.79
CA SER A 416 17.40 -0.48 -20.67
C SER A 416 17.06 0.84 -21.35
N ILE A 417 16.61 0.77 -22.60
CA ILE A 417 16.27 1.94 -23.42
C ILE A 417 15.04 1.62 -24.26
N ALA A 418 14.01 2.47 -24.19
CA ALA A 418 12.88 2.46 -25.11
C ALA A 418 12.87 3.73 -25.99
N TRP A 419 12.38 3.62 -27.23
CA TRP A 419 12.33 4.74 -28.18
C TRP A 419 10.95 4.97 -28.78
N THR A 420 10.06 3.98 -28.70
CA THR A 420 8.62 4.07 -29.00
C THR A 420 7.87 3.08 -28.13
N PRO A 421 6.58 3.28 -27.86
CA PRO A 421 5.75 2.30 -27.17
C PRO A 421 5.89 0.88 -27.73
N GLY A 422 6.15 -0.10 -26.86
CA GLY A 422 6.34 -1.51 -27.22
C GLY A 422 7.70 -1.86 -27.81
N GLN A 423 8.62 -0.90 -27.98
CA GLN A 423 9.97 -1.14 -28.51
C GLN A 423 11.05 -0.74 -27.52
N ALA A 424 11.69 -1.73 -26.92
CA ALA A 424 12.72 -1.54 -25.91
C ALA A 424 13.89 -2.53 -26.09
N ALA A 425 15.04 -2.16 -25.54
CA ALA A 425 16.23 -2.99 -25.55
C ALA A 425 16.90 -2.97 -24.18
N TYR A 426 17.36 -4.13 -23.72
CA TYR A 426 18.21 -4.28 -22.54
C TYR A 426 19.65 -4.62 -22.94
N ILE A 427 20.62 -3.95 -22.35
CA ILE A 427 22.05 -4.08 -22.61
C ILE A 427 22.70 -4.66 -21.35
N PRO A 428 22.99 -5.98 -21.28
CA PRO A 428 23.60 -6.60 -20.11
C PRO A 428 25.07 -6.21 -19.97
N ILE A 429 25.47 -5.76 -18.78
CA ILE A 429 26.84 -5.42 -18.40
C ILE A 429 27.39 -6.42 -17.38
N LEU A 430 26.58 -6.79 -16.40
CA LEU A 430 26.84 -7.89 -15.48
C LEU A 430 25.71 -8.92 -15.60
N ALA A 431 26.07 -10.20 -15.73
CA ALA A 431 25.12 -11.29 -15.88
C ALA A 431 25.69 -12.58 -15.28
N PRO A 432 24.85 -13.61 -15.02
CA PRO A 432 25.34 -14.92 -14.64
C PRO A 432 26.37 -15.46 -15.64
N PRO A 433 27.36 -16.27 -15.19
CA PRO A 433 28.46 -16.73 -16.07
C PRO A 433 28.02 -17.48 -17.33
N SER A 434 26.81 -18.00 -17.37
CA SER A 434 26.21 -18.69 -18.54
C SER A 434 25.65 -17.74 -19.59
N ASP A 435 25.42 -16.48 -19.21
CA ASP A 435 24.69 -15.52 -20.04
C ASP A 435 25.64 -14.52 -20.70
N PRO A 436 25.32 -14.03 -21.92
CA PRO A 436 26.13 -13.02 -22.58
C PRO A 436 26.06 -11.68 -21.86
N GLN A 437 27.20 -10.99 -21.81
CA GLN A 437 27.33 -9.65 -21.24
C GLN A 437 28.33 -8.85 -22.07
N LEU A 438 28.22 -7.52 -22.01
CA LEU A 438 29.12 -6.60 -22.71
C LEU A 438 30.02 -5.86 -21.72
N ASP A 439 31.21 -5.50 -22.21
CA ASP A 439 32.13 -4.67 -21.43
C ASP A 439 31.52 -3.30 -21.14
N ARG A 440 31.48 -2.92 -19.86
CA ARG A 440 30.88 -1.66 -19.38
C ARG A 440 31.38 -0.43 -20.12
N ASP A 441 32.71 -0.31 -20.22
CA ASP A 441 33.33 0.89 -20.80
C ASP A 441 33.07 0.93 -22.33
N ALA A 442 32.99 -0.22 -22.98
CA ALA A 442 32.62 -0.30 -24.38
C ALA A 442 31.14 0.10 -24.60
N VAL A 443 30.22 -0.29 -23.71
CA VAL A 443 28.81 0.10 -23.76
C VAL A 443 28.68 1.60 -23.53
N ILE A 444 29.23 2.14 -22.44
CA ILE A 444 29.14 3.54 -22.08
C ILE A 444 29.72 4.43 -23.20
N ASN A 445 30.88 4.08 -23.76
CA ASN A 445 31.49 4.88 -24.83
C ASN A 445 30.62 4.90 -26.10
N ARG A 446 29.88 3.84 -26.42
CA ARG A 446 28.98 3.83 -27.59
C ARG A 446 27.66 4.55 -27.34
N LEU A 447 27.12 4.48 -26.11
CA LEU A 447 25.90 5.17 -25.73
C LEU A 447 26.12 6.66 -25.45
N ARG A 448 27.36 7.09 -25.17
CA ARG A 448 27.67 8.49 -24.84
C ARG A 448 27.11 9.51 -25.84
N PRO A 449 27.22 9.31 -27.19
CA PRO A 449 26.64 10.25 -28.15
C PRO A 449 25.12 10.41 -28.03
N ILE A 450 24.43 9.45 -27.48
CA ILE A 450 22.97 9.49 -27.23
C ILE A 450 22.67 10.08 -25.86
N LEU A 451 23.34 9.57 -24.82
CA LEU A 451 23.10 10.00 -23.43
C LEU A 451 23.47 11.48 -23.21
N GLU A 452 24.56 11.94 -23.81
CA GLU A 452 25.05 13.32 -23.68
C GLU A 452 24.51 14.27 -24.76
N ASN A 453 23.59 13.80 -25.62
CA ASN A 453 22.97 14.65 -26.65
C ASN A 453 21.94 15.59 -26.05
N PRO A 454 22.14 16.93 -26.09
CA PRO A 454 21.19 17.89 -25.56
C PRO A 454 19.89 17.99 -26.39
N GLY A 455 19.87 17.47 -27.61
CA GLY A 455 18.70 17.46 -28.49
C GLY A 455 17.77 16.25 -28.28
N ILE A 456 18.16 15.28 -27.45
CA ILE A 456 17.34 14.09 -27.15
C ILE A 456 16.85 14.20 -25.69
N ALA A 457 15.55 14.23 -25.49
CA ALA A 457 14.97 14.19 -24.15
C ALA A 457 15.10 12.78 -23.54
N LYS A 458 15.33 12.72 -22.22
CA LYS A 458 15.42 11.46 -21.47
C LYS A 458 14.23 11.36 -20.54
N ILE A 459 13.46 10.31 -20.77
CA ILE A 459 12.33 9.90 -19.95
C ILE A 459 12.82 8.86 -18.95
N GLY A 460 12.34 8.90 -17.72
CA GLY A 460 12.59 7.87 -16.71
C GLY A 460 11.55 7.88 -15.63
N HIS A 461 11.70 6.96 -14.69
CA HIS A 461 10.93 6.92 -13.45
C HIS A 461 11.90 6.99 -12.27
N ASN A 462 11.90 8.09 -11.50
CA ASN A 462 12.98 8.42 -10.55
C ASN A 462 14.34 8.55 -11.23
N ILE A 463 14.35 9.21 -12.40
CA ILE A 463 15.54 9.34 -13.28
C ILE A 463 16.78 9.89 -12.56
N LYS A 464 16.63 10.56 -11.43
CA LYS A 464 17.75 11.04 -10.60
C LYS A 464 18.72 9.90 -10.23
N PHE A 465 18.20 8.71 -9.92
CA PHE A 465 18.99 7.53 -9.63
C PHE A 465 19.88 7.16 -10.83
N ASP A 466 19.29 7.09 -12.02
CA ASP A 466 20.00 6.74 -13.26
C ASP A 466 21.06 7.76 -13.66
N LEU A 467 20.78 9.05 -13.44
CA LEU A 467 21.77 10.11 -13.67
C LEU A 467 23.03 9.88 -12.84
N ILE A 468 22.88 9.50 -11.57
CA ILE A 468 24.00 9.27 -10.65
C ILE A 468 24.76 7.98 -11.04
N VAL A 469 24.03 6.90 -11.35
CA VAL A 469 24.62 5.61 -11.79
C VAL A 469 25.41 5.81 -13.08
N LEU A 470 24.82 6.42 -14.11
CA LEU A 470 25.48 6.66 -15.40
C LEU A 470 26.68 7.59 -15.27
N ARG A 471 26.60 8.61 -14.39
CA ARG A 471 27.73 9.48 -14.09
C ARG A 471 28.87 8.72 -13.41
N SER A 472 28.54 7.81 -12.48
CA SER A 472 29.55 6.94 -11.84
C SER A 472 30.20 5.99 -12.85
N ALA A 473 29.44 5.57 -13.88
CA ALA A 473 29.95 4.78 -15.00
C ALA A 473 30.69 5.61 -16.08
N GLY A 474 30.72 6.94 -15.96
CA GLY A 474 31.49 7.83 -16.84
C GLY A 474 30.70 8.47 -17.98
N ALA A 475 29.37 8.51 -17.94
CA ALA A 475 28.52 9.23 -18.88
C ALA A 475 27.74 10.35 -18.16
N ASN A 476 27.75 11.57 -18.71
CA ASN A 476 26.96 12.69 -18.21
C ASN A 476 25.70 12.84 -19.07
N VAL A 477 24.57 12.45 -18.54
CA VAL A 477 23.28 12.61 -19.24
C VAL A 477 22.98 14.08 -19.43
N ARG A 478 22.56 14.45 -20.64
CA ARG A 478 22.21 15.83 -21.02
C ARG A 478 20.94 15.87 -21.84
N GLY A 479 20.34 17.06 -21.90
CA GLY A 479 19.09 17.31 -22.62
C GLY A 479 17.89 17.37 -21.67
N PRO A 480 16.69 17.65 -22.18
CA PRO A 480 15.49 17.75 -21.35
C PRO A 480 15.22 16.44 -20.60
N LEU A 481 14.91 16.54 -19.31
CA LEU A 481 14.48 15.41 -18.49
C LEU A 481 12.96 15.36 -18.42
N ILE A 482 12.42 14.15 -18.27
CA ILE A 482 10.99 13.90 -18.07
C ILE A 482 10.89 12.76 -17.07
N ASP A 483 10.56 13.07 -15.83
CA ASP A 483 10.41 12.09 -14.76
C ASP A 483 8.92 11.80 -14.52
N THR A 484 8.51 10.55 -14.73
CA THR A 484 7.11 10.14 -14.57
C THR A 484 6.67 10.10 -13.12
N MET A 485 7.58 9.83 -12.17
CA MET A 485 7.28 9.86 -10.73
C MET A 485 6.98 11.30 -10.28
N VAL A 486 7.80 12.27 -10.70
CA VAL A 486 7.60 13.69 -10.39
C VAL A 486 6.35 14.23 -11.09
N ALA A 487 6.12 13.85 -12.35
CA ALA A 487 4.90 14.23 -13.07
C ALA A 487 3.65 13.77 -12.31
N ASP A 488 3.62 12.52 -11.89
CA ASP A 488 2.50 11.95 -11.13
C ASP A 488 2.35 12.59 -9.74
N TYR A 489 3.46 12.88 -9.05
CA TYR A 489 3.42 13.61 -7.79
C TYR A 489 2.80 15.01 -7.94
N LEU A 490 3.12 15.73 -9.00
CA LEU A 490 2.50 17.04 -9.26
C LEU A 490 1.01 16.92 -9.61
N ILE A 491 0.63 15.86 -10.32
CA ILE A 491 -0.76 15.59 -10.67
C ILE A 491 -1.58 15.24 -9.42
N ASP A 492 -1.07 14.41 -8.54
CA ASP A 492 -1.79 13.97 -7.33
C ASP A 492 -0.86 13.80 -6.10
N PRO A 493 -0.41 14.91 -5.46
CA PRO A 493 0.52 14.86 -4.31
C PRO A 493 -0.10 14.28 -3.04
N GLY A 494 -1.41 14.02 -3.03
CA GLY A 494 -2.11 13.38 -1.91
C GLY A 494 -1.95 11.87 -1.88
N ARG A 495 -1.36 11.26 -2.90
CA ARG A 495 -1.09 9.82 -2.93
C ARG A 495 0.15 9.48 -2.12
N ARG A 496 0.14 8.29 -1.53
CA ARG A 496 1.29 7.77 -0.80
C ARG A 496 2.37 7.20 -1.73
N ASN A 497 1.93 6.57 -2.82
CA ASN A 497 2.79 5.83 -3.71
C ASN A 497 2.75 6.43 -5.12
N HIS A 498 3.92 6.63 -5.66
CA HIS A 498 4.16 7.06 -7.04
C HIS A 498 5.12 6.06 -7.72
N THR A 499 5.03 4.77 -7.36
CA THR A 499 5.86 3.71 -7.95
C THR A 499 5.45 3.44 -9.40
N LEU A 500 6.37 2.89 -10.18
CA LEU A 500 6.10 2.57 -11.57
C LEU A 500 4.93 1.58 -11.73
N ASP A 501 4.85 0.57 -10.86
CA ASP A 501 3.74 -0.40 -10.81
C ASP A 501 2.39 0.29 -10.61
N ASP A 502 2.34 1.26 -9.67
CA ASP A 502 1.11 2.05 -9.40
C ASP A 502 0.74 2.93 -10.60
N LEU A 503 1.73 3.51 -11.29
CA LEU A 503 1.52 4.30 -12.49
C LEU A 503 1.04 3.43 -13.65
N ALA A 504 1.67 2.28 -13.90
CA ALA A 504 1.28 1.33 -14.94
C ALA A 504 -0.18 0.89 -14.77
N LEU A 505 -0.54 0.50 -13.54
CA LEU A 505 -1.91 0.12 -13.24
C LEU A 505 -2.91 1.27 -13.45
N ARG A 506 -2.53 2.48 -13.08
CA ARG A 506 -3.42 3.65 -13.11
C ARG A 506 -3.61 4.24 -14.50
N TYR A 507 -2.51 4.43 -15.22
CA TYR A 507 -2.53 5.08 -16.53
C TYR A 507 -2.80 4.10 -17.67
N LEU A 508 -2.33 2.85 -17.53
CA LEU A 508 -2.35 1.86 -18.59
C LEU A 508 -3.28 0.67 -18.28
N ASN A 509 -3.74 0.53 -17.04
CA ASN A 509 -4.50 -0.63 -16.53
C ASN A 509 -3.73 -1.96 -16.72
N GLU A 510 -2.40 -1.92 -16.57
CA GLU A 510 -1.50 -3.05 -16.71
C GLU A 510 -0.81 -3.33 -15.38
N LYS A 511 -0.60 -4.62 -15.08
CA LYS A 511 0.21 -5.06 -13.94
C LYS A 511 1.61 -5.34 -14.45
N THR A 512 2.61 -4.67 -13.88
CA THR A 512 4.03 -4.89 -14.14
C THR A 512 4.58 -6.07 -13.34
N THR A 513 5.75 -6.52 -13.73
CA THR A 513 6.51 -7.54 -13.00
C THR A 513 7.17 -6.90 -11.78
N GLY A 514 6.87 -7.38 -10.58
CA GLY A 514 7.47 -6.82 -9.36
C GLY A 514 8.92 -7.29 -9.15
N ILE A 515 9.82 -6.41 -8.68
CA ILE A 515 11.24 -6.75 -8.43
C ILE A 515 11.42 -7.99 -7.53
N LYS A 516 10.53 -8.21 -6.56
CA LYS A 516 10.56 -9.38 -5.67
C LYS A 516 10.27 -10.70 -6.39
N GLU A 517 9.63 -10.65 -7.55
CA GLU A 517 9.42 -11.83 -8.38
C GLU A 517 10.72 -12.28 -9.07
N LEU A 518 11.68 -11.35 -9.27
CA LEU A 518 12.99 -11.60 -9.86
C LEU A 518 14.02 -12.02 -8.83
N ILE A 519 14.20 -11.19 -7.79
CA ILE A 519 15.28 -11.35 -6.81
C ILE A 519 14.88 -12.14 -5.56
N GLY A 520 13.58 -12.42 -5.39
CA GLY A 520 13.08 -13.06 -4.18
C GLY A 520 12.95 -12.10 -2.99
N SER A 521 12.92 -12.65 -1.79
CA SER A 521 12.84 -11.85 -0.55
C SER A 521 13.49 -12.54 0.64
N GLY A 522 13.97 -11.78 1.62
CA GLY A 522 14.53 -12.25 2.87
C GLY A 522 15.83 -13.02 2.67
N LYS A 523 15.96 -14.22 3.29
CA LYS A 523 17.24 -14.99 3.27
C LYS A 523 17.63 -15.58 1.91
N ASN A 524 16.67 -15.69 1.00
CA ASN A 524 16.88 -16.25 -0.34
C ASN A 524 16.95 -15.15 -1.42
N GLU A 525 17.02 -13.89 -1.01
CA GLU A 525 17.17 -12.76 -1.92
C GLU A 525 18.53 -12.79 -2.61
N ILE A 526 18.51 -12.65 -3.94
CA ILE A 526 19.71 -12.59 -4.80
C ILE A 526 19.90 -11.17 -5.32
N THR A 527 21.11 -10.84 -5.74
CA THR A 527 21.39 -9.57 -6.41
C THR A 527 21.00 -9.63 -7.90
N MET A 528 20.72 -8.47 -8.51
CA MET A 528 20.21 -8.37 -9.88
C MET A 528 21.18 -8.96 -10.92
N ASP A 529 22.48 -8.91 -10.70
CA ASP A 529 23.52 -9.53 -11.54
C ASP A 529 23.47 -11.08 -11.59
N ARG A 530 22.65 -11.69 -10.70
CA ARG A 530 22.44 -13.15 -10.67
C ARG A 530 21.13 -13.59 -11.31
N VAL A 531 20.30 -12.65 -11.72
CA VAL A 531 19.04 -12.95 -12.42
C VAL A 531 19.34 -13.35 -13.86
N PRO A 532 18.78 -14.47 -14.40
CA PRO A 532 19.01 -14.90 -15.77
C PRO A 532 18.61 -13.82 -16.79
N LEU A 533 19.42 -13.65 -17.85
CA LEU A 533 19.24 -12.61 -18.86
C LEU A 533 17.82 -12.57 -19.45
N ALA A 534 17.22 -13.72 -19.73
CA ALA A 534 15.87 -13.79 -20.30
C ALA A 534 14.80 -13.18 -19.37
N ILE A 535 15.01 -13.24 -18.06
CA ILE A 535 14.08 -12.70 -17.05
C ILE A 535 14.32 -11.20 -16.86
N ILE A 536 15.58 -10.79 -16.57
CA ILE A 536 15.92 -9.40 -16.32
C ILE A 536 15.67 -8.53 -17.56
N SER A 537 15.89 -9.05 -18.77
CA SER A 537 15.66 -8.31 -20.01
C SER A 537 14.21 -7.90 -20.20
N ASN A 538 13.27 -8.80 -19.90
CA ASN A 538 11.85 -8.48 -19.98
C ASN A 538 11.44 -7.43 -18.94
N TYR A 539 11.87 -7.61 -17.69
CA TYR A 539 11.63 -6.69 -16.59
C TYR A 539 12.18 -5.29 -16.91
N ALA A 540 13.46 -5.19 -17.22
CA ALA A 540 14.11 -3.91 -17.51
C ALA A 540 13.55 -3.21 -18.76
N CYS A 541 13.12 -3.95 -19.77
CA CYS A 541 12.41 -3.38 -20.92
C CYS A 541 11.02 -2.87 -20.57
N GLU A 542 10.32 -3.51 -19.63
CA GLU A 542 9.03 -3.05 -19.10
C GLU A 542 9.21 -1.71 -18.34
N ASP A 543 10.30 -1.57 -17.56
CA ASP A 543 10.60 -0.38 -16.77
C ASP A 543 10.90 0.88 -17.63
N VAL A 544 11.22 0.73 -18.91
CA VAL A 544 11.35 1.84 -19.85
C VAL A 544 10.15 1.99 -20.81
N ASP A 545 9.45 0.89 -21.12
CA ASP A 545 8.26 0.95 -21.97
C ASP A 545 7.07 1.61 -21.26
N VAL A 546 6.88 1.33 -19.99
CA VAL A 546 5.80 1.93 -19.19
C VAL A 546 5.96 3.47 -19.12
N PRO A 547 7.11 4.06 -18.75
CA PRO A 547 7.28 5.51 -18.73
C PRO A 547 7.03 6.19 -20.07
N ILE A 548 7.55 5.65 -21.18
CA ILE A 548 7.37 6.28 -22.49
C ILE A 548 5.90 6.30 -22.93
N ARG A 549 5.11 5.32 -22.50
CA ARG A 549 3.66 5.25 -22.75
C ARG A 549 2.86 6.18 -21.83
N ILE A 550 3.33 6.41 -20.60
CA ILE A 550 2.69 7.29 -19.61
C ILE A 550 2.89 8.78 -19.94
N VAL A 551 4.06 9.16 -20.44
CA VAL A 551 4.42 10.58 -20.69
C VAL A 551 3.37 11.36 -21.48
N PRO A 552 2.79 10.89 -22.59
CA PRO A 552 1.75 11.64 -23.31
C PRO A 552 0.51 11.92 -22.45
N LEU A 553 0.10 10.95 -21.63
CA LEU A 553 -1.06 11.05 -20.74
C LEU A 553 -0.78 12.03 -19.59
N ALA A 554 0.41 11.92 -18.98
CA ALA A 554 0.84 12.82 -17.92
C ALA A 554 0.97 14.28 -18.42
N ARG A 555 1.55 14.50 -19.60
CA ARG A 555 1.63 15.84 -20.24
C ARG A 555 0.24 16.44 -20.45
N GLN A 556 -0.71 15.68 -20.98
CA GLN A 556 -2.09 16.15 -21.16
C GLN A 556 -2.70 16.59 -19.82
N THR A 557 -2.50 15.80 -18.76
CA THR A 557 -3.04 16.10 -17.43
C THR A 557 -2.35 17.31 -16.81
N LEU A 558 -1.03 17.41 -16.88
CA LEU A 558 -0.26 18.57 -16.40
C LEU A 558 -0.70 19.87 -17.09
N ALA A 559 -0.94 19.83 -18.41
CA ALA A 559 -1.44 20.98 -19.17
C ALA A 559 -2.85 21.37 -18.71
N SER A 560 -3.75 20.41 -18.51
CA SER A 560 -5.13 20.67 -18.04
C SER A 560 -5.18 21.25 -16.62
N LEU A 561 -4.17 20.94 -15.78
CA LEU A 561 -4.01 21.45 -14.42
C LEU A 561 -3.17 22.74 -14.34
N GLU A 562 -2.71 23.28 -15.47
CA GLU A 562 -1.80 24.44 -15.54
C GLU A 562 -0.47 24.23 -14.79
N LEU A 563 0.01 22.97 -14.68
CA LEU A 563 1.22 22.58 -13.96
C LEU A 563 2.44 22.37 -14.87
N GLU A 564 2.28 22.45 -16.20
CA GLU A 564 3.35 22.18 -17.17
C GLU A 564 4.56 23.10 -16.97
N GLY A 565 4.34 24.40 -16.69
CA GLY A 565 5.40 25.34 -16.37
C GLY A 565 6.17 24.96 -15.09
N LEU A 566 5.48 24.59 -14.02
CA LEU A 566 6.09 24.13 -12.78
C LEU A 566 6.95 22.87 -13.03
N PHE A 567 6.38 21.90 -13.74
CA PHE A 567 7.08 20.67 -14.08
C PHE A 567 8.36 20.92 -14.87
N ARG A 568 8.25 21.65 -16.00
CA ARG A 568 9.37 21.86 -16.92
C ARG A 568 10.44 22.82 -16.38
N ASP A 569 10.02 23.95 -15.77
CA ASP A 569 10.90 25.07 -15.48
C ASP A 569 11.48 25.03 -14.05
N LEU A 570 10.90 24.24 -13.14
CA LEU A 570 11.35 24.09 -11.77
C LEU A 570 11.73 22.65 -11.43
N GLU A 571 10.78 21.71 -11.54
CA GLU A 571 10.97 20.34 -11.03
C GLU A 571 12.02 19.55 -11.84
N MET A 572 11.99 19.63 -13.15
CA MET A 572 12.98 18.92 -13.98
C MET A 572 14.40 19.45 -13.78
N PRO A 573 14.68 20.78 -13.79
CA PRO A 573 16.01 21.27 -13.43
C PRO A 573 16.45 20.96 -12.00
N LEU A 574 15.50 20.85 -11.05
CA LEU A 574 15.82 20.49 -9.67
C LEU A 574 16.37 19.07 -9.55
N ILE A 575 15.93 18.13 -10.40
CA ILE A 575 16.49 16.77 -10.45
C ILE A 575 18.01 16.80 -10.70
N GLU A 576 18.48 17.61 -11.65
CA GLU A 576 19.90 17.73 -11.95
C GLU A 576 20.69 18.30 -10.76
N VAL A 577 20.13 19.31 -10.08
CA VAL A 577 20.76 19.90 -8.89
C VAL A 577 20.86 18.87 -7.77
N LEU A 578 19.80 18.13 -7.50
CA LEU A 578 19.79 17.09 -6.47
C LEU A 578 20.74 15.94 -6.81
N ALA A 579 20.78 15.51 -8.08
CA ALA A 579 21.72 14.50 -8.55
C ALA A 579 23.19 14.96 -8.36
N GLU A 580 23.49 16.23 -8.64
CA GLU A 580 24.81 16.82 -8.41
C GLU A 580 25.17 16.83 -6.92
N MET A 581 24.25 17.24 -6.05
CA MET A 581 24.44 17.25 -4.60
C MET A 581 24.71 15.86 -4.05
N GLU A 582 23.89 14.88 -4.43
CA GLU A 582 24.04 13.48 -4.00
C GLU A 582 25.31 12.84 -4.55
N PHE A 583 25.66 13.14 -5.80
CA PHE A 583 26.91 12.67 -6.39
C PHE A 583 28.14 13.20 -5.67
N ASN A 584 28.19 14.48 -5.30
CA ASN A 584 29.30 15.09 -4.59
C ASN A 584 29.35 14.67 -3.12
N GLY A 585 28.19 14.44 -2.50
CA GLY A 585 28.06 14.09 -1.09
C GLY A 585 28.49 15.22 -0.15
N ILE A 586 28.68 14.88 1.12
CA ILE A 586 29.14 15.80 2.16
C ILE A 586 30.45 15.28 2.79
N ARG A 587 31.33 16.20 3.14
CA ARG A 587 32.56 15.87 3.86
C ARG A 587 32.24 15.68 5.34
N VAL A 588 32.66 14.55 5.89
CA VAL A 588 32.57 14.24 7.31
C VAL A 588 33.93 14.37 7.98
N ASP A 589 34.00 15.08 9.11
CA ASP A 589 35.19 15.14 9.96
C ASP A 589 35.30 13.86 10.81
N VAL A 590 36.03 12.88 10.28
CA VAL A 590 36.16 11.54 10.89
C VAL A 590 36.91 11.61 12.22
N GLU A 591 37.93 12.52 12.35
CA GLU A 591 38.71 12.66 13.58
C GLU A 591 37.87 13.26 14.71
N HIS A 592 37.05 14.26 14.37
CA HIS A 592 36.10 14.82 15.33
C HIS A 592 35.06 13.80 15.79
N LEU A 593 34.48 13.04 14.88
CA LEU A 593 33.54 11.97 15.22
C LEU A 593 34.17 10.88 16.09
N ALA A 594 35.41 10.48 15.81
CA ALA A 594 36.14 9.52 16.62
C ALA A 594 36.36 10.04 18.05
N SER A 595 36.75 11.33 18.20
CA SER A 595 36.89 11.97 19.52
C SER A 595 35.57 12.05 20.27
N MET A 596 34.48 12.40 19.59
CA MET A 596 33.14 12.40 20.18
C MET A 596 32.70 11.00 20.62
N SER A 597 32.96 9.98 19.81
CA SER A 597 32.65 8.59 20.12
C SER A 597 33.34 8.15 21.41
N SER A 598 34.64 8.45 21.56
CA SER A 598 35.39 8.14 22.79
C SER A 598 34.83 8.90 23.99
N LEU A 599 34.53 10.19 23.84
CA LEU A 599 33.94 10.99 24.91
C LEU A 599 32.57 10.45 25.38
N PHE A 600 31.74 10.06 24.43
CA PHE A 600 30.43 9.49 24.75
C PHE A 600 30.53 8.11 25.38
N ALA A 601 31.45 7.25 24.91
CA ALA A 601 31.71 5.96 25.54
C ALA A 601 32.08 6.10 27.03
N ASP A 602 33.03 7.00 27.35
CA ASP A 602 33.43 7.29 28.73
C ASP A 602 32.27 7.86 29.58
N ARG A 603 31.41 8.67 28.96
CA ARG A 603 30.26 9.25 29.66
C ARG A 603 29.17 8.21 29.92
N ILE A 604 28.92 7.32 28.96
CA ILE A 604 27.97 6.22 29.07
C ILE A 604 28.40 5.28 30.19
N GLU A 605 29.69 4.88 30.25
CA GLU A 605 30.18 3.99 31.30
C GLU A 605 30.08 4.61 32.70
N ARG A 606 30.37 5.91 32.82
CA ARG A 606 30.18 6.62 34.11
C ARG A 606 28.71 6.66 34.53
N LEU A 607 27.81 7.03 33.62
CA LEU A 607 26.37 7.08 33.90
C LEU A 607 25.81 5.69 34.24
N ARG A 608 26.30 4.65 33.55
CA ARG A 608 25.95 3.27 33.82
C ARG A 608 26.34 2.85 35.24
N ALA A 609 27.56 3.17 35.66
CA ALA A 609 28.04 2.90 37.01
C ALA A 609 27.24 3.66 38.08
N GLU A 610 26.88 4.94 37.83
CA GLU A 610 26.05 5.73 38.72
C GLU A 610 24.64 5.14 38.86
N ILE A 611 24.02 4.71 37.75
CA ILE A 611 22.69 4.07 37.74
C ILE A 611 22.72 2.75 38.51
N PHE A 612 23.71 1.88 38.26
CA PHE A 612 23.84 0.61 38.99
C PHE A 612 24.08 0.81 40.47
N THR A 613 24.86 1.83 40.83
CA THR A 613 25.08 2.21 42.22
C THR A 613 23.78 2.70 42.89
N ALA A 614 23.04 3.54 42.22
CA ALA A 614 21.75 4.06 42.72
C ALA A 614 20.67 2.98 42.83
N ALA A 615 20.68 2.00 41.91
CA ALA A 615 19.76 0.86 41.91
C ALA A 615 20.13 -0.26 42.87
N GLY A 616 21.34 -0.24 43.42
CA GLY A 616 21.85 -1.31 44.32
C GLY A 616 22.20 -2.62 43.61
N GLY A 617 22.36 -2.61 42.29
CA GLY A 617 22.77 -3.79 41.50
C GLY A 617 22.69 -3.54 40.00
N GLU A 618 23.29 -4.44 39.20
CA GLU A 618 23.23 -4.42 37.74
C GLU A 618 21.89 -4.95 37.22
N PHE A 619 21.39 -4.34 36.18
CA PHE A 619 20.19 -4.76 35.45
C PHE A 619 20.32 -4.36 33.97
N ASN A 620 19.40 -4.81 33.12
CA ASN A 620 19.40 -4.42 31.70
C ASN A 620 18.90 -2.97 31.55
N LEU A 621 19.80 -2.11 31.05
CA LEU A 621 19.55 -0.68 30.82
C LEU A 621 18.87 -0.48 29.47
#